data_8f33c5bd1fb37538313fa207d0f2b930
#
_entry.id   8f33c5bd1fb37538313fa207d0f2b930
#
_cell.length_a   1.000
_cell.length_b   1.000
_cell.length_c   1.000
_cell.angle_alpha   90.00
_cell.angle_beta   90.00
_cell.angle_gamma   90.00
#
_symmetry.space_group_name_H-M   'P 1'
#
loop_
_entity.id
_entity.type
_entity.pdbx_description
1 polymer ?
#
loop_
_entity_poly.entity_id
_entity_poly.type
_entity_poly.pdbx_seq_one_letter_code
_entity_poly.pdbx_strand_id
1 'polypeptide(L)'
;RLWGGGRKTPPEPKSTTPAALGAEGPDSQGSVERRIRPRKNARQGTKALIIDDSPTVVAALRKVLRSAGYLTREALDAEHGLTLMEQDAPDLVFLDIILPGMNGFGALRAIRKNPSTQHVPVIMISGNEHATEQFYANRIGADDFMKKPFSRFEIFARIENLLDHELVPRRKTDTAAGSAQDAPIHTSPVP
;
A
#
# COMPACT_ATOMS: atom_id res chain seq x y z
N ARG A 1 -49.18 -50.87 -21.82
CA ARG A 1 -49.82 -50.55 -20.52
C ARG A 1 -49.14 -49.34 -19.95
N LEU A 2 -49.66 -48.13 -20.22
CA LEU A 2 -50.72 -47.40 -19.56
C LEU A 2 -50.45 -47.03 -18.10
N TRP A 3 -50.57 -45.74 -17.92
CA TRP A 3 -50.99 -44.95 -16.77
C TRP A 3 -49.82 -44.14 -16.16
N GLY A 4 -49.97 -42.89 -15.89
CA GLY A 4 -51.05 -41.93 -15.86
C GLY A 4 -50.68 -40.82 -14.88
N GLY A 5 -50.76 -39.62 -15.31
CA GLY A 5 -51.28 -38.42 -14.81
C GLY A 5 -51.01 -37.96 -13.36
N GLY A 6 -50.65 -36.72 -13.26
CA GLY A 6 -50.64 -36.00 -12.00
C GLY A 6 -49.97 -34.64 -12.07
N ARG A 7 -50.56 -33.68 -12.80
CA ARG A 7 -50.22 -32.25 -12.65
C ARG A 7 -50.76 -31.77 -11.29
N LYS A 8 -49.91 -31.26 -10.46
CA LYS A 8 -50.31 -30.44 -9.30
C LYS A 8 -49.84 -29.01 -9.54
N THR A 9 -50.81 -28.16 -9.68
CA THR A 9 -50.73 -26.69 -9.72
C THR A 9 -50.19 -26.12 -8.39
N PRO A 10 -49.46 -24.98 -8.41
CA PRO A 10 -49.03 -24.30 -7.21
C PRO A 10 -50.18 -23.41 -6.63
N PRO A 11 -50.26 -23.20 -5.33
CA PRO A 11 -51.24 -22.29 -4.75
C PRO A 11 -50.76 -20.84 -4.83
N GLU A 12 -51.75 -19.97 -5.05
CA GLU A 12 -51.63 -18.51 -5.13
C GLU A 12 -51.25 -17.85 -3.78
N PRO A 13 -50.73 -16.62 -3.81
CA PRO A 13 -50.30 -15.89 -2.63
C PRO A 13 -51.47 -15.19 -1.96
N LYS A 14 -51.59 -15.35 -0.63
CA LYS A 14 -52.53 -14.55 0.18
C LYS A 14 -51.89 -13.23 0.57
N SER A 15 -52.52 -12.16 0.13
CA SER A 15 -52.37 -10.78 0.57
C SER A 15 -52.77 -10.59 2.00
N THR A 16 -51.98 -9.96 2.82
CA THR A 16 -52.43 -9.17 3.97
C THR A 16 -51.43 -8.06 4.28
N THR A 17 -51.86 -6.84 4.09
CA THR A 17 -51.38 -5.56 4.62
C THR A 17 -52.21 -5.19 5.84
N PRO A 18 -51.90 -4.15 6.63
CA PRO A 18 -50.70 -3.68 7.33
C PRO A 18 -50.92 -3.48 8.85
N ALA A 19 -49.89 -3.29 9.62
CA ALA A 19 -49.95 -2.48 10.87
C ALA A 19 -48.52 -2.07 11.25
N ALA A 20 -48.24 -0.94 11.16
CA ALA A 20 -48.01 0.30 11.88
C ALA A 20 -47.08 0.21 13.11
N LEU A 21 -46.12 1.16 13.10
CA LEU A 21 -45.53 1.90 14.21
C LEU A 21 -44.41 1.27 15.05
N GLY A 22 -43.23 1.90 14.91
CA GLY A 22 -42.53 2.44 16.09
C GLY A 22 -41.20 1.77 16.42
N ALA A 23 -40.12 2.35 16.04
CA ALA A 23 -39.05 2.79 16.92
C ALA A 23 -37.85 3.21 16.09
N GLU A 24 -37.70 4.51 15.90
CA GLU A 24 -36.45 5.12 15.52
C GLU A 24 -35.44 4.93 16.66
N GLY A 25 -34.39 4.17 16.44
CA GLY A 25 -33.17 4.16 17.25
C GLY A 25 -32.12 5.02 16.59
N PRO A 26 -31.53 5.99 17.29
CA PRO A 26 -30.49 6.83 16.72
C PRO A 26 -29.14 6.14 16.88
N ASP A 27 -28.63 5.46 15.85
CA ASP A 27 -27.18 5.09 15.79
C ASP A 27 -26.74 4.52 14.44
N SER A 28 -27.12 5.16 13.33
CA SER A 28 -26.60 4.78 12.01
C SER A 28 -25.80 5.89 11.30
N GLN A 29 -25.39 6.93 12.02
CA GLN A 29 -24.62 8.03 11.41
C GLN A 29 -23.08 7.84 11.47
N GLY A 30 -22.58 6.82 12.15
CA GLY A 30 -21.14 6.62 12.35
C GLY A 30 -20.39 5.85 11.24
N SER A 31 -21.08 5.21 10.29
CA SER A 31 -20.43 4.31 9.33
C SER A 31 -20.29 4.85 7.90
N VAL A 32 -20.93 5.96 7.56
CA VAL A 32 -20.93 6.52 6.19
C VAL A 32 -19.78 7.48 5.96
N GLU A 33 -19.31 8.18 6.98
CA GLU A 33 -18.23 9.18 6.84
C GLU A 33 -16.83 8.59 6.60
N ARG A 34 -16.60 7.30 6.94
CA ARG A 34 -15.31 6.62 6.66
C ARG A 34 -15.08 6.31 5.17
N ARG A 35 -16.08 6.46 4.30
CA ARG A 35 -16.01 6.07 2.89
C ARG A 35 -15.76 7.23 1.91
N ILE A 36 -15.71 8.47 2.38
CA ILE A 36 -15.71 9.65 1.48
C ILE A 36 -14.37 10.39 1.47
N ARG A 37 -13.36 9.95 2.19
CA ARG A 37 -12.05 10.59 2.05
C ARG A 37 -11.42 10.19 0.70
N PRO A 38 -11.26 11.12 -0.26
CA PRO A 38 -10.59 10.80 -1.50
C PRO A 38 -9.15 10.38 -1.20
N ARG A 39 -8.73 9.27 -1.80
CA ARG A 39 -7.37 8.76 -1.64
C ARG A 39 -6.38 9.77 -2.20
N LYS A 40 -5.32 10.05 -1.44
CA LYS A 40 -4.19 10.83 -1.92
C LYS A 40 -3.28 9.93 -2.76
N ASN A 41 -2.98 10.37 -3.97
CA ASN A 41 -1.97 9.74 -4.82
C ASN A 41 -0.70 10.59 -4.79
N ALA A 42 0.46 9.95 -5.02
CA ALA A 42 1.68 10.70 -5.24
C ALA A 42 1.55 11.60 -6.47
N ARG A 43 2.36 12.65 -6.51
CA ARG A 43 2.38 13.57 -7.66
C ARG A 43 2.76 12.84 -8.96
N GLN A 44 2.29 13.37 -10.09
CA GLN A 44 2.61 12.83 -11.41
C GLN A 44 4.13 12.82 -11.64
N GLY A 45 4.61 11.75 -12.29
CA GLY A 45 6.03 11.58 -12.57
C GLY A 45 6.86 11.01 -11.41
N THR A 46 6.24 10.65 -10.26
CA THR A 46 6.93 9.96 -9.17
C THR A 46 7.58 8.68 -9.71
N LYS A 47 8.90 8.54 -9.48
CA LYS A 47 9.71 7.41 -9.94
C LYS A 47 9.58 6.23 -8.98
N ALA A 48 9.12 5.10 -9.47
CA ALA A 48 9.03 3.85 -8.69
C ALA A 48 9.92 2.77 -9.30
N LEU A 49 10.75 2.14 -8.47
CA LEU A 49 11.52 0.96 -8.83
C LEU A 49 10.84 -0.29 -8.28
N ILE A 50 10.68 -1.30 -9.13
CA ILE A 50 10.11 -2.60 -8.78
C ILE A 50 11.21 -3.64 -8.87
N ILE A 51 11.50 -4.35 -7.77
CA ILE A 51 12.50 -5.42 -7.69
C ILE A 51 11.78 -6.69 -7.23
N ASP A 52 11.52 -7.60 -8.18
CA ASP A 52 10.79 -8.85 -7.94
C ASP A 52 11.15 -9.84 -9.06
N ASP A 53 11.48 -11.07 -8.73
CA ASP A 53 11.91 -12.10 -9.69
C ASP A 53 10.75 -12.67 -10.52
N SER A 54 9.51 -12.37 -10.16
CA SER A 54 8.31 -12.77 -10.87
C SER A 54 7.91 -11.75 -11.94
N PRO A 55 8.08 -12.03 -13.25
CA PRO A 55 7.64 -11.13 -14.31
C PRO A 55 6.15 -10.78 -14.25
N THR A 56 5.33 -11.69 -13.72
CA THR A 56 3.89 -11.48 -13.54
C THR A 56 3.62 -10.42 -12.47
N VAL A 57 4.31 -10.46 -11.34
CA VAL A 57 4.19 -9.46 -10.25
C VAL A 57 4.69 -8.11 -10.74
N VAL A 58 5.86 -8.07 -11.39
CA VAL A 58 6.42 -6.86 -12.00
C VAL A 58 5.44 -6.22 -12.97
N ALA A 59 4.86 -7.01 -13.91
CA ALA A 59 3.89 -6.51 -14.88
C ALA A 59 2.62 -5.97 -14.21
N ALA A 60 2.12 -6.63 -13.17
CA ALA A 60 0.95 -6.19 -12.42
C ALA A 60 1.19 -4.86 -11.69
N LEU A 61 2.31 -4.74 -10.94
CA LEU A 61 2.70 -3.50 -10.26
C LEU A 61 2.91 -2.36 -11.26
N ARG A 62 3.68 -2.60 -12.32
CA ARG A 62 3.91 -1.63 -13.40
C ARG A 62 2.59 -1.09 -13.96
N LYS A 63 1.66 -1.99 -14.34
CA LYS A 63 0.35 -1.61 -14.90
C LYS A 63 -0.42 -0.71 -13.94
N VAL A 64 -0.48 -1.08 -12.67
CA VAL A 64 -1.20 -0.32 -11.63
C VAL A 64 -0.55 1.05 -11.41
N LEU A 65 0.77 1.10 -11.24
CA LEU A 65 1.51 2.35 -10.97
C LEU A 65 1.44 3.30 -12.16
N ARG A 66 1.71 2.83 -13.38
CA ARG A 66 1.64 3.66 -14.59
C ARG A 66 0.26 4.22 -14.83
N SER A 67 -0.81 3.47 -14.52
CA SER A 67 -2.19 3.96 -14.64
C SER A 67 -2.50 5.14 -13.69
N ALA A 68 -1.66 5.37 -12.69
CA ALA A 68 -1.76 6.49 -11.75
C ALA A 68 -0.67 7.56 -11.97
N GLY A 69 0.08 7.48 -13.09
CA GLY A 69 1.05 8.50 -13.50
C GLY A 69 2.47 8.33 -12.96
N TYR A 70 2.81 7.16 -12.42
CA TYR A 70 4.18 6.87 -12.00
C TYR A 70 5.08 6.52 -13.19
N LEU A 71 6.35 6.89 -13.09
CA LEU A 71 7.42 6.40 -13.95
C LEU A 71 8.03 5.16 -13.32
N THR A 72 8.00 4.01 -14.00
CA THR A 72 8.46 2.75 -13.43
C THR A 72 9.73 2.25 -14.09
N ARG A 73 10.69 1.77 -13.26
CA ARG A 73 11.82 0.94 -13.66
C ARG A 73 11.68 -0.42 -12.97
N GLU A 74 12.31 -1.44 -13.52
CA GLU A 74 12.10 -2.83 -13.14
C GLU A 74 13.43 -3.58 -13.08
N ALA A 75 13.58 -4.45 -12.08
CA ALA A 75 14.67 -5.38 -11.94
C ALA A 75 14.13 -6.75 -11.48
N LEU A 76 14.74 -7.83 -11.98
CA LEU A 76 14.34 -9.20 -11.61
C LEU A 76 15.25 -9.81 -10.54
N ASP A 77 16.25 -9.07 -10.09
CA ASP A 77 17.17 -9.42 -9.03
C ASP A 77 17.62 -8.18 -8.25
N ALA A 78 18.19 -8.39 -7.07
CA ALA A 78 18.59 -7.31 -6.18
C ALA A 78 19.79 -6.52 -6.72
N GLU A 79 20.76 -7.18 -7.32
CA GLU A 79 22.00 -6.59 -7.81
C GLU A 79 21.71 -5.59 -8.92
N HIS A 80 20.86 -5.98 -9.89
CA HIS A 80 20.41 -5.09 -10.94
C HIS A 80 19.58 -3.93 -10.36
N GLY A 81 18.70 -4.21 -9.40
CA GLY A 81 17.92 -3.17 -8.72
C GLY A 81 18.80 -2.12 -8.03
N LEU A 82 19.83 -2.54 -7.31
CA LEU A 82 20.81 -1.63 -6.68
C LEU A 82 21.57 -0.79 -7.71
N THR A 83 22.00 -1.41 -8.81
CA THR A 83 22.65 -0.69 -9.92
C THR A 83 21.75 0.38 -10.53
N LEU A 84 20.46 0.08 -10.72
CA LEU A 84 19.49 1.05 -11.22
C LEU A 84 19.30 2.23 -10.26
N MET A 85 19.34 1.99 -8.95
CA MET A 85 19.21 3.03 -7.92
C MET A 85 20.43 3.97 -7.90
N GLU A 86 21.62 3.44 -8.14
CA GLU A 86 22.85 4.26 -8.21
C GLU A 86 22.88 5.16 -9.44
N GLN A 87 22.33 4.70 -10.56
CA GLN A 87 22.24 5.50 -11.80
C GLN A 87 21.24 6.64 -11.69
N ASP A 88 20.08 6.38 -11.11
CA ASP A 88 18.99 7.35 -10.95
C ASP A 88 18.12 6.91 -9.75
N ALA A 89 18.30 7.55 -8.62
CA ALA A 89 17.59 7.22 -7.39
C ALA A 89 16.06 7.38 -7.59
N PRO A 90 15.27 6.34 -7.30
CA PRO A 90 13.82 6.42 -7.36
C PRO A 90 13.26 7.17 -6.14
N ASP A 91 12.01 7.62 -6.25
CA ASP A 91 11.25 8.21 -5.14
C ASP A 91 10.64 7.13 -4.22
N LEU A 92 10.52 5.88 -4.72
CA LEU A 92 9.91 4.75 -4.02
C LEU A 92 10.43 3.42 -4.57
N VAL A 93 10.66 2.45 -3.69
CA VAL A 93 11.03 1.07 -4.07
C VAL A 93 10.00 0.08 -3.56
N PHE A 94 9.58 -0.83 -4.44
CA PHE A 94 8.91 -2.08 -4.12
C PHE A 94 9.95 -3.20 -4.20
N LEU A 95 10.15 -3.93 -3.11
CA LEU A 95 11.24 -4.91 -2.99
C LEU A 95 10.72 -6.25 -2.48
N ASP A 96 10.82 -7.28 -3.33
CA ASP A 96 10.51 -8.64 -2.88
C ASP A 96 11.56 -9.15 -1.89
N ILE A 97 11.10 -9.94 -0.92
CA ILE A 97 11.97 -10.58 0.07
C ILE A 97 12.72 -11.76 -0.55
N ILE A 98 12.04 -12.54 -1.38
CA ILE A 98 12.60 -13.76 -1.97
C ILE A 98 13.09 -13.44 -3.38
N LEU A 99 14.39 -13.22 -3.51
CA LEU A 99 15.06 -12.94 -4.79
C LEU A 99 16.20 -13.94 -5.00
N PRO A 100 16.57 -14.23 -6.26
CA PRO A 100 17.76 -15.01 -6.57
C PRO A 100 19.03 -14.23 -6.19
N GLY A 101 20.06 -14.94 -5.76
CA GLY A 101 21.33 -14.32 -5.35
C GLY A 101 21.16 -13.59 -4.01
N MET A 102 21.24 -12.28 -4.03
CA MET A 102 21.00 -11.44 -2.84
C MET A 102 19.50 -11.36 -2.54
N ASN A 103 19.06 -11.81 -1.37
CA ASN A 103 17.66 -11.65 -0.95
C ASN A 103 17.29 -10.19 -0.64
N GLY A 104 15.98 -9.91 -0.56
CA GLY A 104 15.48 -8.55 -0.34
C GLY A 104 15.95 -7.92 0.96
N PHE A 105 16.18 -8.69 2.02
CA PHE A 105 16.75 -8.15 3.27
C PHE A 105 18.20 -7.68 3.08
N GLY A 106 18.99 -8.41 2.29
CA GLY A 106 20.34 -8.01 1.90
C GLY A 106 20.33 -6.72 1.09
N ALA A 107 19.45 -6.64 0.10
CA ALA A 107 19.24 -5.45 -0.72
C ALA A 107 18.83 -4.24 0.12
N LEU A 108 17.88 -4.39 1.04
CA LEU A 108 17.44 -3.33 1.94
C LEU A 108 18.59 -2.80 2.79
N ARG A 109 19.43 -3.69 3.35
CA ARG A 109 20.62 -3.26 4.11
C ARG A 109 21.61 -2.48 3.24
N ALA A 110 21.82 -2.90 1.98
CA ALA A 110 22.67 -2.19 1.03
C ALA A 110 22.11 -0.79 0.73
N ILE A 111 20.81 -0.67 0.47
CA ILE A 111 20.10 0.60 0.27
C ILE A 111 20.31 1.53 1.47
N ARG A 112 20.19 1.02 2.71
CA ARG A 112 20.31 1.83 3.95
C ARG A 112 21.74 2.23 4.29
N LYS A 113 22.73 1.48 3.83
CA LYS A 113 24.15 1.81 4.01
C LYS A 113 24.69 2.82 3.00
N ASN A 114 24.06 2.94 1.84
CA ASN A 114 24.50 3.85 0.79
C ASN A 114 23.93 5.25 1.00
N PRO A 115 24.75 6.30 1.22
CA PRO A 115 24.28 7.67 1.47
C PRO A 115 23.36 8.23 0.39
N SER A 116 23.56 7.81 -0.88
CA SER A 116 22.74 8.29 -2.02
C SER A 116 21.35 7.65 -2.09
N THR A 117 21.13 6.50 -1.42
CA THR A 117 19.86 5.77 -1.50
C THR A 117 19.19 5.54 -0.14
N GLN A 118 19.89 5.80 0.97
CA GLN A 118 19.38 5.51 2.33
C GLN A 118 18.07 6.22 2.68
N HIS A 119 17.79 7.36 2.04
CA HIS A 119 16.60 8.18 2.24
C HIS A 119 15.39 7.70 1.43
N VAL A 120 15.59 6.79 0.46
CA VAL A 120 14.50 6.31 -0.41
C VAL A 120 13.57 5.38 0.40
N PRO A 121 12.25 5.64 0.42
CA PRO A 121 11.30 4.76 1.07
C PRO A 121 11.19 3.42 0.35
N VAL A 122 11.13 2.33 1.13
CA VAL A 122 11.06 0.96 0.64
C VAL A 122 9.85 0.25 1.23
N ILE A 123 8.97 -0.24 0.34
CA ILE A 123 7.88 -1.15 0.67
C ILE A 123 8.36 -2.57 0.37
N MET A 124 8.52 -3.39 1.42
CA MET A 124 8.87 -4.80 1.24
C MET A 124 7.64 -5.60 0.82
N ILE A 125 7.84 -6.60 -0.06
CA ILE A 125 6.78 -7.50 -0.52
C ILE A 125 7.13 -8.93 -0.12
N SER A 126 6.17 -9.69 0.40
CA SER A 126 6.37 -11.10 0.76
C SER A 126 5.23 -11.99 0.28
N GLY A 127 5.58 -13.19 -0.17
CA GLY A 127 4.62 -14.28 -0.41
C GLY A 127 4.32 -15.11 0.84
N ASN A 128 5.10 -14.96 1.92
CA ASN A 128 4.97 -15.75 3.14
C ASN A 128 4.08 -15.09 4.19
N GLU A 129 3.45 -15.95 5.03
CA GLU A 129 2.54 -15.49 6.09
C GLU A 129 3.25 -15.18 7.43
N HIS A 130 4.58 -15.26 7.47
CA HIS A 130 5.31 -15.15 8.74
C HIS A 130 5.40 -13.68 9.22
N ALA A 131 4.74 -13.40 10.34
CA ALA A 131 4.85 -12.12 11.06
C ALA A 131 6.30 -11.75 11.39
N THR A 132 7.19 -12.74 11.50
CA THR A 132 8.63 -12.55 11.72
C THR A 132 9.32 -11.82 10.59
N GLU A 133 8.91 -11.99 9.33
CA GLU A 133 9.47 -11.28 8.18
C GLU A 133 9.16 -9.79 8.25
N GLN A 134 7.92 -9.43 8.56
CA GLN A 134 7.53 -8.03 8.72
C GLN A 134 8.26 -7.36 9.89
N PHE A 135 8.36 -8.04 11.02
CA PHE A 135 9.09 -7.53 12.18
C PHE A 135 10.57 -7.28 11.85
N TYR A 136 11.19 -8.24 11.16
CA TYR A 136 12.58 -8.13 10.75
C TYR A 136 12.80 -7.02 9.71
N ALA A 137 11.93 -6.92 8.71
CA ALA A 137 11.97 -5.87 7.70
C ALA A 137 11.92 -4.48 8.35
N ASN A 138 10.99 -4.26 9.28
CA ASN A 138 10.88 -2.99 10.02
C ASN A 138 12.17 -2.68 10.80
N ARG A 139 12.77 -3.68 11.46
CA ARG A 139 13.99 -3.52 12.25
C ARG A 139 15.21 -3.12 11.41
N ILE A 140 15.29 -3.57 10.16
CA ILE A 140 16.39 -3.22 9.24
C ILE A 140 16.09 -2.01 8.37
N GLY A 141 14.96 -1.32 8.60
CA GLY A 141 14.64 -0.04 8.01
C GLY A 141 13.72 -0.07 6.80
N ALA A 142 12.84 -1.08 6.67
CA ALA A 142 11.69 -1.00 5.77
C ALA A 142 10.71 0.08 6.25
N ASP A 143 10.09 0.78 5.31
CA ASP A 143 9.14 1.86 5.65
C ASP A 143 7.70 1.36 5.65
N ASP A 144 7.38 0.33 4.87
CA ASP A 144 6.11 -0.39 4.90
C ASP A 144 6.29 -1.83 4.39
N PHE A 145 5.22 -2.62 4.50
CA PHE A 145 5.21 -4.03 4.14
C PHE A 145 3.90 -4.38 3.43
N MET A 146 3.98 -5.21 2.38
CA MET A 146 2.82 -5.67 1.61
C MET A 146 2.91 -7.17 1.36
N LYS A 147 1.78 -7.87 1.46
CA LYS A 147 1.71 -9.33 1.26
C LYS A 147 1.16 -9.66 -0.12
N LYS A 148 1.73 -10.69 -0.75
CA LYS A 148 1.17 -11.30 -1.98
C LYS A 148 0.06 -12.31 -1.60
N PRO A 149 -1.06 -12.36 -2.33
CA PRO A 149 -1.46 -11.47 -3.41
C PRO A 149 -1.98 -10.13 -2.89
N PHE A 150 -1.69 -9.05 -3.61
CA PHE A 150 -2.10 -7.70 -3.24
C PHE A 150 -3.09 -7.11 -4.25
N SER A 151 -3.96 -6.26 -3.79
CA SER A 151 -4.93 -5.53 -4.60
C SER A 151 -4.39 -4.15 -5.01
N ARG A 152 -4.97 -3.57 -6.08
CA ARG A 152 -4.74 -2.15 -6.42
C ARG A 152 -4.99 -1.22 -5.22
N PHE A 153 -6.02 -1.53 -4.42
CA PHE A 153 -6.34 -0.75 -3.23
C PHE A 153 -5.18 -0.77 -2.22
N GLU A 154 -4.62 -1.94 -1.96
CA GLU A 154 -3.53 -2.10 -0.99
C GLU A 154 -2.26 -1.39 -1.43
N ILE A 155 -1.87 -1.49 -2.71
CA ILE A 155 -0.71 -0.79 -3.25
C ILE A 155 -0.79 0.72 -2.94
N PHE A 156 -1.92 1.35 -3.28
CA PHE A 156 -2.06 2.79 -3.05
C PHE A 156 -2.27 3.16 -1.59
N ALA A 157 -2.85 2.29 -0.76
CA ALA A 157 -2.94 2.52 0.68
C ALA A 157 -1.54 2.55 1.33
N ARG A 158 -0.63 1.65 0.92
CA ARG A 158 0.76 1.64 1.39
C ARG A 158 1.52 2.88 0.94
N ILE A 159 1.35 3.28 -0.32
CA ILE A 159 1.97 4.51 -0.82
C ILE A 159 1.45 5.74 -0.06
N GLU A 160 0.13 5.86 0.13
CA GLU A 160 -0.48 7.00 0.84
C GLU A 160 0.10 7.18 2.25
N ASN A 161 0.42 6.07 2.94
CA ASN A 161 1.06 6.09 4.26
C ASN A 161 2.47 6.70 4.28
N LEU A 162 3.10 6.81 3.12
CA LEU A 162 4.46 7.34 2.95
C LEU A 162 4.47 8.75 2.37
N LEU A 163 3.32 9.31 1.96
CA LEU A 163 3.25 10.63 1.34
C LEU A 163 3.41 11.73 2.39
N ASP A 164 4.29 12.68 2.08
CA ASP A 164 4.37 13.94 2.80
C ASP A 164 3.26 14.93 2.37
N HIS A 165 3.33 16.17 2.84
CA HIS A 165 2.36 17.21 2.51
C HIS A 165 2.43 17.65 1.02
N GLU A 166 3.55 17.42 0.35
CA GLU A 166 3.77 17.69 -1.08
C GLU A 166 3.42 16.50 -1.97
N LEU A 167 2.84 15.43 -1.41
CA LEU A 167 2.51 14.18 -2.09
C LEU A 167 3.74 13.46 -2.66
N VAL A 168 4.89 13.59 -1.99
CA VAL A 168 6.13 12.87 -2.30
C VAL A 168 6.31 11.73 -1.29
N PRO A 169 6.64 10.51 -1.74
CA PRO A 169 6.97 9.41 -0.82
C PRO A 169 8.21 9.75 0.01
N ARG A 170 8.11 9.60 1.34
CA ARG A 170 9.21 9.83 2.30
C ARG A 170 9.31 8.70 3.30
N ARG A 171 10.48 8.53 3.87
CA ARG A 171 10.66 7.62 5.00
C ARG A 171 9.97 8.16 6.25
N LYS A 172 9.36 7.27 7.03
CA LYS A 172 8.68 7.64 8.29
C LYS A 172 9.64 8.27 9.31
N THR A 173 10.91 7.89 9.29
CA THR A 173 11.95 8.46 10.16
C THR A 173 12.25 9.93 9.83
N ASP A 174 12.14 10.33 8.57
CA ASP A 174 12.46 11.68 8.12
C ASP A 174 11.32 12.66 8.44
N THR A 175 10.07 12.16 8.48
CA THR A 175 8.89 12.97 8.81
C THR A 175 8.88 13.40 10.28
N ALA A 176 9.46 12.60 11.19
CA ALA A 176 9.56 12.94 12.61
C ALA A 176 10.63 14.02 12.89
N ALA A 177 11.68 14.11 12.06
CA ALA A 177 12.75 15.10 12.24
C ALA A 177 12.37 16.50 11.72
N GLY A 178 11.47 16.57 10.71
CA GLY A 178 11.03 17.85 10.12
C GLY A 178 10.06 18.65 10.98
N SER A 179 9.35 18.01 11.92
CA SER A 179 8.38 18.69 12.80
C SER A 179 8.99 19.35 14.04
N ALA A 180 10.29 19.16 14.28
CA ALA A 180 10.97 19.73 15.47
C ALA A 180 11.67 21.07 15.20
N GLN A 181 11.70 21.58 13.96
CA GLN A 181 12.42 22.80 13.60
C GLN A 181 11.57 24.08 13.50
N ASP A 182 10.25 23.98 13.69
CA ASP A 182 9.33 25.14 13.63
C ASP A 182 8.77 25.57 15.00
N ALA A 183 9.56 25.45 16.07
CA ALA A 183 9.23 26.08 17.33
C ALA A 183 9.78 27.52 17.34
N PRO A 184 8.94 28.57 17.45
CA PRO A 184 9.42 29.93 17.55
C PRO A 184 10.23 30.11 18.84
N ILE A 185 11.45 30.61 18.67
CA ILE A 185 12.30 31.00 19.81
C ILE A 185 11.65 32.20 20.48
N HIS A 186 11.02 31.96 21.62
CA HIS A 186 10.49 33.00 22.48
C HIS A 186 11.68 33.63 23.22
N THR A 187 12.24 34.70 22.68
CA THR A 187 13.15 35.58 23.39
C THR A 187 12.35 36.42 24.37
N SER A 188 12.35 36.03 25.64
CA SER A 188 11.89 36.92 26.72
C SER A 188 12.99 37.94 27.02
N PRO A 189 12.69 39.24 27.12
CA PRO A 189 13.64 40.23 27.62
C PRO A 189 13.76 40.09 29.14
N VAL A 190 14.98 40.02 29.61
CA VAL A 190 15.34 40.11 31.05
C VAL A 190 15.37 41.60 31.44
N PRO A 191 14.84 41.96 32.61
CA PRO A 191 14.81 43.30 33.12
C PRO A 191 16.18 43.87 33.54
#